data_bf5d79d3bb4247a5e25fc3905090d544
#
_entry.id   bf5d79d3bb4247a5e25fc3905090d544
#
_cell.length_a   1.000
_cell.length_b   1.000
_cell.length_c   1.000
_cell.angle_alpha   90.00
_cell.angle_beta   90.00
_cell.angle_gamma   90.00
#
_symmetry.space_group_name_H-M   'P 1'
#
loop_
_entity.id
_entity.type
_entity.pdbx_description
1 polymer ?
#
loop_
_entity_poly.entity_id
_entity_poly.type
_entity_poly.pdbx_seq_one_letter_code
_entity_poly.pdbx_strand_id
1 'polypeptide(L)'
;MRRHSPDALRGLVESYLGELAFAPELGALEEVLRYPLESGGKRIRPVLCLAVGEAVGAEAEQCLPAAAALELVHTFSLVHDDLPALDDDDERRGRPSAHVAFGEGVALLAGDALLAEAFRLALSYPSTAAARELAQATLGMIGGQYRDVTGDTSDLAALHRLKTGCLFAASVGLALSVAEVAEREQAPWRAFGAELGLLFQIVDDVLDGDGYSERHGAEAARALADEAAARAQGRLEAIPADTSVLAEIVAGLASRTA
;
A
#
# COMPACT_ATOMS: atom_id res chain seq x y z
N MET A 1 -19.32 -6.95 16.97
CA MET A 1 -19.53 -6.22 15.71
C MET A 1 -19.48 -7.18 14.54
N ARG A 2 -20.25 -6.97 13.47
CA ARG A 2 -20.15 -7.76 12.24
C ARG A 2 -19.01 -7.19 11.41
N ARG A 3 -17.98 -7.98 11.14
CA ARG A 3 -16.85 -7.54 10.34
C ARG A 3 -17.17 -7.57 8.86
N HIS A 4 -16.59 -6.65 8.11
CA HIS A 4 -16.75 -6.61 6.67
C HIS A 4 -15.83 -7.65 6.01
N SER A 5 -16.30 -8.24 4.88
CA SER A 5 -15.44 -9.03 4.01
C SER A 5 -14.42 -8.12 3.30
N PRO A 6 -13.31 -8.67 2.76
CA PRO A 6 -12.34 -7.87 1.99
C PRO A 6 -12.99 -7.09 0.84
N ASP A 7 -13.97 -7.65 0.15
CA ASP A 7 -14.70 -6.96 -0.93
C ASP A 7 -15.58 -5.82 -0.41
N ALA A 8 -16.22 -5.97 0.76
CA ALA A 8 -17.00 -4.91 1.37
C ALA A 8 -16.08 -3.76 1.82
N LEU A 9 -14.93 -4.06 2.42
CA LEU A 9 -13.92 -3.06 2.78
C LEU A 9 -13.39 -2.33 1.54
N ARG A 10 -13.16 -3.05 0.44
CA ARG A 10 -12.78 -2.44 -0.83
C ARG A 10 -13.85 -1.47 -1.33
N GLY A 11 -15.12 -1.84 -1.24
CA GLY A 11 -16.26 -0.97 -1.58
C GLY A 11 -16.27 0.32 -0.77
N LEU A 12 -16.00 0.26 0.54
CA LEU A 12 -15.88 1.45 1.38
C LEU A 12 -14.73 2.36 0.93
N VAL A 13 -13.56 1.78 0.61
CA VAL A 13 -12.40 2.54 0.10
C VAL A 13 -12.73 3.23 -1.22
N GLU A 14 -13.33 2.51 -2.19
CA GLU A 14 -13.67 3.07 -3.50
C GLU A 14 -14.71 4.19 -3.38
N SER A 15 -15.74 4.02 -2.54
CA SER A 15 -16.72 5.08 -2.27
C SER A 15 -16.04 6.31 -1.67
N TYR A 16 -15.20 6.12 -0.66
CA TYR A 16 -14.49 7.22 -0.01
C TYR A 16 -13.56 7.98 -0.97
N LEU A 17 -12.77 7.25 -1.79
CA LEU A 17 -11.88 7.86 -2.78
C LEU A 17 -12.66 8.60 -3.86
N GLY A 18 -13.81 8.07 -4.30
CA GLY A 18 -14.69 8.70 -5.29
C GLY A 18 -15.33 10.00 -4.78
N GLU A 19 -15.61 10.08 -3.48
CA GLU A 19 -16.22 11.24 -2.83
C GLU A 19 -15.18 12.17 -2.17
N LEU A 20 -13.89 11.84 -2.24
CA LEU A 20 -12.82 12.62 -1.60
C LEU A 20 -12.78 14.05 -2.15
N ALA A 21 -12.99 15.02 -1.26
CA ALA A 21 -12.79 16.42 -1.60
C ALA A 21 -11.31 16.78 -1.47
N PHE A 22 -10.69 17.14 -2.59
CA PHE A 22 -9.34 17.67 -2.64
C PHE A 22 -9.31 19.15 -2.23
N ALA A 23 -8.12 19.66 -1.87
CA ALA A 23 -7.95 21.04 -1.48
C ALA A 23 -8.35 21.98 -2.65
N PRO A 24 -9.17 23.03 -2.39
CA PRO A 24 -9.68 23.90 -3.44
C PRO A 24 -8.58 24.67 -4.19
N GLU A 25 -7.41 24.82 -3.60
CA GLU A 25 -6.22 25.43 -4.20
C GLU A 25 -5.73 24.66 -5.43
N LEU A 26 -6.04 23.37 -5.55
CA LEU A 26 -5.64 22.53 -6.67
C LEU A 26 -6.46 22.82 -7.95
N GLY A 27 -7.67 23.37 -7.82
CA GLY A 27 -8.48 23.79 -8.96
C GLY A 27 -8.63 22.67 -10.01
N ALA A 28 -8.31 22.96 -11.27
CA ALA A 28 -8.42 22.00 -12.37
C ALA A 28 -7.44 20.81 -12.27
N LEU A 29 -6.40 20.87 -11.42
CA LEU A 29 -5.49 19.75 -11.21
C LEU A 29 -6.22 18.56 -10.56
N GLU A 30 -7.35 18.78 -9.89
CA GLU A 30 -8.18 17.72 -9.30
C GLU A 30 -8.55 16.63 -10.33
N GLU A 31 -8.88 16.99 -11.57
CA GLU A 31 -9.17 16.02 -12.63
C GLU A 31 -7.99 15.07 -12.87
N VAL A 32 -6.79 15.62 -12.84
CA VAL A 32 -5.57 14.83 -13.05
C VAL A 32 -5.26 13.91 -11.86
N LEU A 33 -5.58 14.33 -10.62
CA LEU A 33 -5.44 13.48 -9.43
C LEU A 33 -6.44 12.31 -9.47
N ARG A 34 -7.67 12.54 -9.93
CA ARG A 34 -8.70 11.50 -10.05
C ARG A 34 -8.36 10.46 -11.10
N TYR A 35 -7.74 10.86 -12.18
CA TYR A 35 -7.45 10.00 -13.32
C TYR A 35 -6.73 8.68 -12.95
N PRO A 36 -5.60 8.65 -12.22
CA PRO A 36 -4.97 7.42 -11.78
C PRO A 36 -5.76 6.68 -10.68
N LEU A 37 -6.53 7.39 -9.85
CA LEU A 37 -7.35 6.78 -8.81
C LEU A 37 -8.53 6.00 -9.42
N GLU A 38 -9.14 6.50 -10.49
CA GLU A 38 -10.27 5.89 -11.20
C GLU A 38 -9.85 4.72 -12.10
N SER A 39 -8.56 4.56 -12.39
CA SER A 39 -8.07 3.44 -13.19
C SER A 39 -8.20 2.07 -12.49
N GLY A 40 -8.83 2.04 -11.33
CA GLY A 40 -9.05 0.85 -10.53
C GLY A 40 -7.79 0.41 -9.78
N GLY A 41 -7.80 -0.84 -9.32
CA GLY A 41 -6.71 -1.45 -8.56
C GLY A 41 -7.24 -2.41 -7.51
N LYS A 42 -6.35 -3.22 -6.96
CA LYS A 42 -6.72 -4.22 -5.95
C LYS A 42 -7.00 -3.60 -4.58
N ARG A 43 -6.59 -2.36 -4.34
CA ARG A 43 -6.74 -1.61 -3.07
C ARG A 43 -6.28 -2.42 -1.85
N ILE A 44 -5.28 -3.26 -1.99
CA ILE A 44 -4.85 -4.18 -0.93
C ILE A 44 -4.39 -3.42 0.32
N ARG A 45 -3.59 -2.36 0.16
CA ARG A 45 -3.07 -1.57 1.28
C ARG A 45 -4.16 -0.87 2.08
N PRO A 46 -5.08 -0.11 1.47
CA PRO A 46 -6.19 0.48 2.23
C PRO A 46 -7.14 -0.57 2.82
N VAL A 47 -7.45 -1.66 2.12
CA VAL A 47 -8.26 -2.77 2.66
C VAL A 47 -7.59 -3.40 3.88
N LEU A 48 -6.28 -3.63 3.83
CA LEU A 48 -5.51 -4.12 4.97
C LEU A 48 -5.59 -3.16 6.17
N CYS A 49 -5.49 -1.85 5.95
CA CYS A 49 -5.64 -0.85 6.99
C CYS A 49 -7.01 -0.94 7.68
N LEU A 50 -8.09 -1.02 6.89
CA LEU A 50 -9.44 -1.15 7.44
C LEU A 50 -9.62 -2.47 8.20
N ALA A 51 -9.15 -3.60 7.64
CA ALA A 51 -9.27 -4.92 8.26
C ALA A 51 -8.50 -5.02 9.60
N VAL A 52 -7.31 -4.41 9.69
CA VAL A 52 -6.56 -4.31 10.96
C VAL A 52 -7.32 -3.42 11.93
N GLY A 53 -7.83 -2.26 11.49
CA GLY A 53 -8.64 -1.35 12.31
C GLY A 53 -9.82 -2.09 12.97
N GLU A 54 -10.61 -2.81 12.19
CA GLU A 54 -11.72 -3.62 12.70
C GLU A 54 -11.24 -4.73 13.66
N ALA A 55 -10.09 -5.35 13.35
CA ALA A 55 -9.55 -6.42 14.20
C ALA A 55 -9.12 -5.91 15.59
N VAL A 56 -8.68 -4.66 15.68
CA VAL A 56 -8.32 -4.01 16.97
C VAL A 56 -9.48 -3.23 17.60
N GLY A 57 -10.68 -3.26 17.00
CA GLY A 57 -11.91 -2.71 17.59
C GLY A 57 -12.29 -1.31 17.14
N ALA A 58 -11.63 -0.74 16.13
CA ALA A 58 -12.08 0.51 15.50
C ALA A 58 -13.21 0.23 14.49
N GLU A 59 -14.03 1.24 14.20
CA GLU A 59 -14.95 1.19 13.07
C GLU A 59 -14.17 1.43 11.76
N ALA A 60 -14.57 0.75 10.66
CA ALA A 60 -13.90 0.90 9.38
C ALA A 60 -13.85 2.37 8.91
N GLU A 61 -14.95 3.10 9.14
CA GLU A 61 -15.11 4.51 8.79
C GLU A 61 -14.07 5.42 9.46
N GLN A 62 -13.66 5.08 10.69
CA GLN A 62 -12.62 5.82 11.41
C GLN A 62 -11.25 5.68 10.73
N CYS A 63 -11.00 4.55 10.07
CA CYS A 63 -9.75 4.27 9.37
C CYS A 63 -9.73 4.76 7.91
N LEU A 64 -10.87 5.17 7.33
CA LEU A 64 -10.96 5.57 5.91
C LEU A 64 -9.99 6.70 5.52
N PRO A 65 -9.82 7.79 6.30
CA PRO A 65 -8.85 8.82 5.92
C PRO A 65 -7.41 8.28 5.87
N ALA A 66 -7.02 7.41 6.81
CA ALA A 66 -5.70 6.78 6.83
C ALA A 66 -5.51 5.78 5.67
N ALA A 67 -6.54 4.99 5.37
CA ALA A 67 -6.56 4.07 4.25
C ALA A 67 -6.47 4.80 2.90
N ALA A 68 -7.20 5.91 2.75
CA ALA A 68 -7.10 6.76 1.56
C ALA A 68 -5.71 7.42 1.45
N ALA A 69 -5.14 7.89 2.55
CA ALA A 69 -3.79 8.46 2.56
C ALA A 69 -2.73 7.47 2.05
N LEU A 70 -2.83 6.19 2.43
CA LEU A 70 -1.97 5.13 1.89
C LEU A 70 -2.13 4.95 0.38
N GLU A 71 -3.37 4.97 -0.11
CA GLU A 71 -3.63 4.83 -1.55
C GLU A 71 -3.14 6.05 -2.33
N LEU A 72 -3.27 7.26 -1.77
CA LEU A 72 -2.72 8.47 -2.40
C LEU A 72 -1.19 8.42 -2.46
N VAL A 73 -0.49 7.97 -1.40
CA VAL A 73 0.97 7.77 -1.42
C VAL A 73 1.36 6.71 -2.45
N HIS A 74 0.62 5.61 -2.54
CA HIS A 74 0.87 4.60 -3.56
C HIS A 74 0.63 5.14 -4.97
N THR A 75 -0.44 5.91 -5.17
CA THR A 75 -0.78 6.47 -6.48
C THR A 75 0.23 7.54 -6.92
N PHE A 76 0.68 8.38 -5.99
CA PHE A 76 1.76 9.35 -6.27
C PHE A 76 3.01 8.64 -6.79
N SER A 77 3.42 7.54 -6.15
CA SER A 77 4.61 6.82 -6.58
C SER A 77 4.46 6.27 -8.01
N LEU A 78 3.29 5.70 -8.34
CA LEU A 78 3.03 5.21 -9.70
C LEU A 78 3.05 6.33 -10.75
N VAL A 79 2.44 7.49 -10.44
CA VAL A 79 2.42 8.65 -11.36
C VAL A 79 3.83 9.18 -11.63
N HIS A 80 4.70 9.18 -10.60
CA HIS A 80 6.09 9.61 -10.77
C HIS A 80 6.94 8.54 -11.43
N ASP A 81 6.75 7.25 -11.08
CA ASP A 81 7.49 6.14 -11.68
C ASP A 81 7.27 6.09 -13.20
N ASP A 82 6.05 6.36 -13.69
CA ASP A 82 5.71 6.37 -15.11
C ASP A 82 6.40 7.50 -15.92
N LEU A 83 6.94 8.55 -15.26
CA LEU A 83 7.56 9.68 -15.96
C LEU A 83 8.79 9.25 -16.79
N PRO A 84 9.08 9.93 -17.94
CA PRO A 84 10.25 9.64 -18.77
C PRO A 84 11.60 9.73 -18.05
N ALA A 85 11.65 10.41 -16.89
CA ALA A 85 12.84 10.50 -16.05
C ALA A 85 13.09 9.25 -15.18
N LEU A 86 12.11 8.32 -15.09
CA LEU A 86 12.16 7.09 -14.30
C LEU A 86 11.91 5.87 -15.21
N ASP A 87 10.71 5.27 -15.16
CA ASP A 87 10.45 4.02 -15.88
C ASP A 87 10.01 4.26 -17.34
N ASP A 88 9.60 5.48 -17.71
CA ASP A 88 9.14 5.89 -19.06
C ASP A 88 7.99 5.02 -19.59
N ASP A 89 7.02 4.74 -18.71
CA ASP A 89 5.88 3.88 -19.02
C ASP A 89 4.74 4.68 -19.64
N ASP A 90 4.45 4.44 -20.93
CA ASP A 90 3.36 5.11 -21.66
C ASP A 90 1.96 4.65 -21.23
N GLU A 91 1.83 3.49 -20.59
CA GLU A 91 0.55 2.89 -20.23
C GLU A 91 0.56 2.33 -18.81
N ARG A 92 -0.50 2.60 -18.06
CA ARG A 92 -0.75 2.04 -16.72
C ARG A 92 -2.17 1.49 -16.63
N ARG A 93 -2.30 0.19 -16.33
CA ARG A 93 -3.59 -0.51 -16.16
C ARG A 93 -4.51 -0.41 -17.40
N GLY A 94 -3.96 -0.48 -18.60
CA GLY A 94 -4.72 -0.44 -19.86
C GLY A 94 -5.19 0.97 -20.27
N ARG A 95 -4.63 2.03 -19.64
CA ARG A 95 -4.89 3.43 -19.98
C ARG A 95 -3.56 4.17 -20.14
N PRO A 96 -3.51 5.25 -20.94
CA PRO A 96 -2.34 6.12 -21.00
C PRO A 96 -1.91 6.55 -19.59
N SER A 97 -0.61 6.56 -19.32
CA SER A 97 -0.08 7.09 -18.06
C SER A 97 -0.39 8.60 -17.94
N ALA A 98 -0.30 9.14 -16.71
CA ALA A 98 -0.68 10.54 -16.47
C ALA A 98 0.17 11.52 -17.32
N HIS A 99 1.45 11.24 -17.53
CA HIS A 99 2.31 12.13 -18.33
C HIS A 99 1.96 12.09 -19.83
N VAL A 100 1.50 10.96 -20.34
CA VAL A 100 1.01 10.84 -21.73
C VAL A 100 -0.32 11.55 -21.90
N ALA A 101 -1.23 11.43 -20.92
CA ALA A 101 -2.57 12.01 -21.02
C ALA A 101 -2.58 13.54 -20.81
N PHE A 102 -1.73 14.07 -19.90
CA PHE A 102 -1.79 15.47 -19.45
C PHE A 102 -0.47 16.23 -19.60
N GLY A 103 0.61 15.57 -20.02
CA GLY A 103 1.96 16.12 -20.12
C GLY A 103 2.77 15.97 -18.83
N GLU A 104 4.11 15.86 -18.97
CA GLU A 104 5.06 15.57 -17.88
C GLU A 104 4.97 16.53 -16.71
N GLY A 105 4.95 17.85 -16.99
CA GLY A 105 4.88 18.87 -15.93
C GLY A 105 3.61 18.80 -15.10
N VAL A 106 2.46 18.47 -15.73
CA VAL A 106 1.19 18.31 -15.04
C VAL A 106 1.17 17.01 -14.23
N ALA A 107 1.71 15.91 -14.77
CA ALA A 107 1.83 14.65 -14.06
C ALA A 107 2.74 14.75 -12.82
N LEU A 108 3.87 15.46 -12.94
CA LEU A 108 4.76 15.75 -11.82
C LEU A 108 4.02 16.49 -10.69
N LEU A 109 3.32 17.58 -11.04
CA LEU A 109 2.52 18.32 -10.04
C LEU A 109 1.36 17.50 -9.47
N ALA A 110 0.77 16.61 -10.25
CA ALA A 110 -0.27 15.70 -9.76
C ALA A 110 0.28 14.72 -8.71
N GLY A 111 1.46 14.16 -8.94
CA GLY A 111 2.12 13.32 -7.94
C GLY A 111 2.42 14.09 -6.65
N ASP A 112 3.00 15.31 -6.75
CA ASP A 112 3.25 16.17 -5.60
C ASP A 112 1.96 16.48 -4.82
N ALA A 113 0.87 16.78 -5.53
CA ALA A 113 -0.42 17.09 -4.92
C ALA A 113 -1.04 15.84 -4.24
N LEU A 114 -0.96 14.65 -4.86
CA LEU A 114 -1.39 13.40 -4.23
C LEU A 114 -0.65 13.13 -2.92
N LEU A 115 0.67 13.37 -2.90
CA LEU A 115 1.48 13.23 -1.71
C LEU A 115 1.08 14.25 -0.62
N ALA A 116 0.88 15.51 -0.98
CA ALA A 116 0.43 16.54 -0.04
C ALA A 116 -0.96 16.23 0.55
N GLU A 117 -1.91 15.81 -0.29
CA GLU A 117 -3.24 15.39 0.11
C GLU A 117 -3.23 14.17 1.04
N ALA A 118 -2.34 13.21 0.81
CA ALA A 118 -2.15 12.08 1.71
C ALA A 118 -1.79 12.53 3.13
N PHE A 119 -0.86 13.49 3.26
CA PHE A 119 -0.53 14.06 4.57
C PHE A 119 -1.67 14.88 5.15
N ARG A 120 -2.43 15.62 4.34
CA ARG A 120 -3.62 16.35 4.80
C ARG A 120 -4.63 15.39 5.44
N LEU A 121 -4.88 14.23 4.81
CA LEU A 121 -5.74 13.19 5.38
C LEU A 121 -5.16 12.58 6.66
N ALA A 122 -3.88 12.23 6.68
CA ALA A 122 -3.25 11.65 7.86
C ALA A 122 -3.18 12.63 9.05
N LEU A 123 -3.19 13.94 8.79
CA LEU A 123 -3.25 15.02 9.79
C LEU A 123 -4.69 15.37 10.23
N SER A 124 -5.73 14.77 9.65
CA SER A 124 -7.11 14.99 10.10
C SER A 124 -7.43 14.36 11.45
N TYR A 125 -6.58 13.45 11.92
CA TYR A 125 -6.71 12.83 13.24
C TYR A 125 -6.20 13.76 14.35
N PRO A 126 -6.74 13.64 15.57
CA PRO A 126 -6.26 14.44 16.72
C PRO A 126 -4.78 14.21 17.06
N SER A 127 -4.31 12.98 16.85
CA SER A 127 -2.89 12.60 17.06
C SER A 127 -2.10 12.67 15.76
N THR A 128 -0.85 13.14 15.83
CA THR A 128 0.07 13.11 14.69
C THR A 128 0.69 11.72 14.42
N ALA A 129 0.30 10.69 15.17
CA ALA A 129 0.89 9.34 15.04
C ALA A 129 0.69 8.76 13.63
N ALA A 130 -0.51 8.87 13.07
CA ALA A 130 -0.81 8.41 11.71
C ALA A 130 0.07 9.14 10.66
N ALA A 131 0.20 10.46 10.76
CA ALA A 131 1.03 11.23 9.83
C ALA A 131 2.53 10.89 9.95
N ARG A 132 3.02 10.60 11.16
CA ARG A 132 4.42 10.15 11.38
C ARG A 132 4.67 8.78 10.77
N GLU A 133 3.75 7.84 10.95
CA GLU A 133 3.82 6.50 10.35
C GLU A 133 3.85 6.60 8.82
N LEU A 134 2.95 7.40 8.23
CA LEU A 134 2.90 7.62 6.79
C LEU A 134 4.18 8.26 6.26
N ALA A 135 4.72 9.27 6.97
CA ALA A 135 5.96 9.93 6.58
C ALA A 135 7.15 8.96 6.58
N GLN A 136 7.28 8.13 7.61
CA GLN A 136 8.34 7.14 7.69
C GLN A 136 8.26 6.12 6.56
N ALA A 137 7.06 5.65 6.23
CA ALA A 137 6.84 4.72 5.12
C ALA A 137 7.13 5.37 3.76
N THR A 138 6.70 6.61 3.56
CA THR A 138 6.98 7.38 2.34
C THR A 138 8.49 7.57 2.14
N LEU A 139 9.23 7.93 3.19
CA LEU A 139 10.70 8.03 3.12
C LEU A 139 11.34 6.69 2.78
N GLY A 140 10.83 5.59 3.36
CA GLY A 140 11.28 4.23 3.02
C GLY A 140 11.08 3.92 1.55
N MET A 141 9.87 4.17 1.03
CA MET A 141 9.52 3.93 -0.37
C MET A 141 10.39 4.76 -1.34
N ILE A 142 10.58 6.05 -1.07
CA ILE A 142 11.47 6.92 -1.86
C ILE A 142 12.91 6.40 -1.83
N GLY A 143 13.40 5.99 -0.65
CA GLY A 143 14.74 5.40 -0.52
C GLY A 143 14.88 4.08 -1.28
N GLY A 144 13.81 3.27 -1.34
CA GLY A 144 13.75 2.06 -2.16
C GLY A 144 13.80 2.38 -3.65
N GLN A 145 13.00 3.33 -4.12
CA GLN A 145 13.01 3.78 -5.51
C GLN A 145 14.37 4.37 -5.93
N TYR A 146 15.02 5.14 -5.05
CA TYR A 146 16.37 5.64 -5.31
C TYR A 146 17.39 4.51 -5.55
N ARG A 147 17.34 3.44 -4.75
CA ARG A 147 18.20 2.26 -4.94
C ARG A 147 17.92 1.55 -6.27
N ASP A 148 16.64 1.42 -6.62
CA ASP A 148 16.20 0.81 -7.86
C ASP A 148 16.75 1.57 -9.07
N VAL A 149 16.50 2.86 -9.15
CA VAL A 149 16.97 3.74 -10.23
C VAL A 149 18.50 3.79 -10.34
N THR A 150 19.21 3.68 -9.22
CA THR A 150 20.69 3.68 -9.21
C THR A 150 21.30 2.30 -9.42
N GLY A 151 20.48 1.25 -9.56
CA GLY A 151 20.92 -0.14 -9.75
C GLY A 151 21.60 -0.75 -8.52
N ASP A 152 21.35 -0.20 -7.31
CA ASP A 152 21.85 -0.79 -6.05
C ASP A 152 20.99 -1.98 -5.63
N THR A 153 21.25 -3.11 -6.26
CA THR A 153 20.61 -4.41 -5.96
C THR A 153 21.47 -5.30 -5.05
N SER A 154 22.50 -4.74 -4.42
CA SER A 154 23.42 -5.47 -3.55
C SER A 154 22.72 -6.20 -2.40
N ASP A 155 21.63 -5.62 -1.87
CA ASP A 155 20.71 -6.23 -0.92
C ASP A 155 19.26 -6.12 -1.47
N LEU A 156 18.86 -7.11 -2.28
CA LEU A 156 17.53 -7.19 -2.88
C LEU A 156 16.42 -7.21 -1.82
N ALA A 157 16.64 -7.91 -0.70
CA ALA A 157 15.65 -7.96 0.38
C ALA A 157 15.45 -6.58 1.04
N ALA A 158 16.52 -5.80 1.19
CA ALA A 158 16.42 -4.42 1.69
C ALA A 158 15.72 -3.50 0.69
N LEU A 159 16.01 -3.64 -0.61
CA LEU A 159 15.35 -2.89 -1.68
C LEU A 159 13.83 -3.15 -1.64
N HIS A 160 13.41 -4.41 -1.69
CA HIS A 160 12.00 -4.81 -1.67
C HIS A 160 11.29 -4.38 -0.38
N ARG A 161 11.95 -4.51 0.78
CA ARG A 161 11.41 -4.04 2.05
C ARG A 161 11.16 -2.54 2.03
N LEU A 162 12.03 -1.75 1.40
CA LEU A 162 11.90 -0.30 1.30
C LEU A 162 10.89 0.09 0.20
N LYS A 163 11.03 -0.39 -1.04
CA LYS A 163 10.18 0.01 -2.17
C LYS A 163 8.72 -0.40 -1.96
N THR A 164 8.48 -1.62 -1.49
CA THR A 164 7.13 -2.20 -1.38
C THR A 164 6.70 -2.45 0.07
N GLY A 165 7.55 -3.08 0.87
CA GLY A 165 7.21 -3.57 2.21
C GLY A 165 6.85 -2.48 3.21
N CYS A 166 7.46 -1.28 3.10
CA CYS A 166 7.21 -0.19 4.04
C CYS A 166 5.76 0.31 4.00
N LEU A 167 5.09 0.36 2.82
CA LEU A 167 3.68 0.74 2.75
C LEU A 167 2.74 -0.36 3.27
N PHE A 168 3.10 -1.64 3.15
CA PHE A 168 2.35 -2.72 3.80
C PHE A 168 2.47 -2.64 5.32
N ALA A 169 3.67 -2.41 5.84
CA ALA A 169 3.88 -2.18 7.26
C ALA A 169 3.10 -0.96 7.76
N ALA A 170 3.09 0.12 6.98
CA ALA A 170 2.31 1.32 7.30
C ALA A 170 0.79 1.08 7.27
N SER A 171 0.29 0.19 6.41
CA SER A 171 -1.14 -0.16 6.41
C SER A 171 -1.59 -0.71 7.78
N VAL A 172 -0.74 -1.51 8.41
CA VAL A 172 -0.95 -1.98 9.78
C VAL A 172 -0.72 -0.85 10.79
N GLY A 173 0.42 -0.15 10.70
CA GLY A 173 0.81 0.89 11.65
C GLY A 173 -0.18 2.06 11.74
N LEU A 174 -0.75 2.49 10.62
CA LEU A 174 -1.78 3.54 10.58
C LEU A 174 -3.07 3.09 11.29
N ALA A 175 -3.53 1.87 11.03
CA ALA A 175 -4.69 1.32 11.72
C ALA A 175 -4.49 1.28 13.25
N LEU A 176 -3.31 0.80 13.70
CA LEU A 176 -2.96 0.77 15.11
C LEU A 176 -2.91 2.17 15.73
N SER A 177 -2.41 3.15 14.97
CA SER A 177 -2.34 4.56 15.40
C SER A 177 -3.71 5.20 15.50
N VAL A 178 -4.61 4.94 14.53
CA VAL A 178 -5.99 5.44 14.52
C VAL A 178 -6.81 4.83 15.67
N ALA A 179 -6.63 3.52 15.91
CA ALA A 179 -7.29 2.80 17.00
C ALA A 179 -6.64 3.05 18.39
N GLU A 180 -5.58 3.87 18.46
CA GLU A 180 -4.85 4.20 19.70
C GLU A 180 -4.34 2.95 20.45
N VAL A 181 -3.95 1.89 19.71
CA VAL A 181 -3.42 0.66 20.29
C VAL A 181 -2.13 0.96 21.04
N ALA A 182 -2.05 0.53 22.31
CA ALA A 182 -0.88 0.78 23.14
C ALA A 182 0.40 0.18 22.51
N GLU A 183 1.52 0.91 22.55
CA GLU A 183 2.78 0.51 21.90
C GLU A 183 3.23 -0.93 22.25
N ARG A 184 3.07 -1.32 23.51
CA ARG A 184 3.39 -2.68 24.01
C ARG A 184 2.58 -3.79 23.33
N GLU A 185 1.43 -3.46 22.72
CA GLU A 185 0.52 -4.40 22.07
C GLU A 185 0.70 -4.44 20.56
N GLN A 186 1.49 -3.52 19.98
CA GLN A 186 1.65 -3.37 18.54
C GLN A 186 2.61 -4.38 17.90
N ALA A 187 3.57 -4.93 18.66
CA ALA A 187 4.64 -5.74 18.11
C ALA A 187 4.17 -6.96 17.28
N PRO A 188 3.16 -7.76 17.70
CA PRO A 188 2.65 -8.87 16.88
C PRO A 188 2.03 -8.42 15.56
N TRP A 189 1.29 -7.31 15.58
CA TRP A 189 0.67 -6.72 14.40
C TRP A 189 1.71 -6.21 13.40
N ARG A 190 2.73 -5.51 13.89
CA ARG A 190 3.83 -5.00 13.05
C ARG A 190 4.63 -6.14 12.43
N ALA A 191 4.85 -7.24 13.17
CA ALA A 191 5.48 -8.44 12.65
C ALA A 191 4.64 -9.08 11.53
N PHE A 192 3.31 -9.13 11.68
CA PHE A 192 2.40 -9.57 10.62
C PHE A 192 2.50 -8.68 9.38
N GLY A 193 2.46 -7.36 9.54
CA GLY A 193 2.56 -6.42 8.41
C GLY A 193 3.85 -6.57 7.61
N ALA A 194 4.97 -6.84 8.28
CA ALA A 194 6.25 -7.09 7.64
C ALA A 194 6.26 -8.40 6.81
N GLU A 195 5.70 -9.49 7.35
CA GLU A 195 5.57 -10.78 6.63
C GLU A 195 4.62 -10.65 5.42
N LEU A 196 3.52 -9.90 5.56
CA LEU A 196 2.58 -9.70 4.46
C LEU A 196 3.22 -8.88 3.31
N GLY A 197 4.02 -7.87 3.64
CA GLY A 197 4.76 -7.10 2.65
C GLY A 197 5.78 -7.95 1.89
N LEU A 198 6.46 -8.86 2.59
CA LEU A 198 7.38 -9.82 1.96
C LEU A 198 6.61 -10.80 1.06
N LEU A 199 5.51 -11.37 1.53
CA LEU A 199 4.66 -12.26 0.72
C LEU A 199 4.21 -11.56 -0.57
N PHE A 200 3.71 -10.32 -0.45
CA PHE A 200 3.24 -9.56 -1.60
C PHE A 200 4.35 -9.40 -2.66
N GLN A 201 5.55 -9.02 -2.24
CA GLN A 201 6.68 -8.83 -3.14
C GLN A 201 7.08 -10.14 -3.84
N ILE A 202 7.18 -11.25 -3.10
CA ILE A 202 7.54 -12.55 -3.70
C ILE A 202 6.46 -12.96 -4.73
N VAL A 203 5.19 -12.73 -4.42
CA VAL A 203 4.08 -13.04 -5.33
C VAL A 203 4.14 -12.17 -6.60
N ASP A 204 4.41 -10.87 -6.48
CA ASP A 204 4.57 -9.99 -7.64
C ASP A 204 5.77 -10.44 -8.50
N ASP A 205 6.93 -10.71 -7.91
CA ASP A 205 8.12 -11.22 -8.62
C ASP A 205 7.87 -12.57 -9.33
N VAL A 206 7.01 -13.43 -8.76
CA VAL A 206 6.61 -14.69 -9.41
C VAL A 206 5.73 -14.42 -10.64
N LEU A 207 4.83 -13.44 -10.55
CA LEU A 207 3.91 -13.10 -11.64
C LEU A 207 4.63 -12.37 -12.79
N ASP A 208 5.57 -11.50 -12.46
CA ASP A 208 6.31 -10.68 -13.42
C ASP A 208 7.55 -11.40 -13.97
N GLY A 209 8.01 -12.46 -13.29
CA GLY A 209 9.16 -13.27 -13.71
C GLY A 209 10.52 -12.63 -13.41
N ASP A 210 10.55 -11.65 -12.51
CA ASP A 210 11.75 -10.90 -12.11
C ASP A 210 12.18 -11.17 -10.65
N GLY A 211 13.03 -10.36 -10.08
CA GLY A 211 13.41 -10.34 -8.67
C GLY A 211 13.74 -11.72 -8.09
N TYR A 212 12.88 -12.23 -7.23
CA TYR A 212 13.04 -13.56 -6.63
C TYR A 212 12.95 -14.68 -7.67
N SER A 213 12.09 -14.55 -8.69
CA SER A 213 11.95 -15.53 -9.78
C SER A 213 13.21 -15.58 -10.65
N GLU A 214 13.77 -14.43 -11.00
CA GLU A 214 15.01 -14.36 -11.76
C GLU A 214 16.19 -14.96 -10.99
N ARG A 215 16.28 -14.65 -9.69
CA ARG A 215 17.41 -15.05 -8.81
C ARG A 215 17.37 -16.53 -8.42
N HIS A 216 16.21 -17.10 -8.17
CA HIS A 216 16.04 -18.44 -7.61
C HIS A 216 15.35 -19.44 -8.53
N GLY A 217 14.75 -18.97 -9.62
CA GLY A 217 13.85 -19.74 -10.49
C GLY A 217 12.41 -19.74 -9.99
N ALA A 218 11.45 -19.85 -10.92
CA ALA A 218 10.03 -19.71 -10.64
C ALA A 218 9.49 -20.71 -9.58
N GLU A 219 9.96 -21.97 -9.61
CA GLU A 219 9.53 -23.00 -8.65
C GLU A 219 10.01 -22.66 -7.21
N ALA A 220 11.28 -22.26 -7.06
CA ALA A 220 11.80 -21.86 -5.75
C ALA A 220 11.15 -20.57 -5.24
N ALA A 221 10.86 -19.60 -6.11
CA ALA A 221 10.15 -18.38 -5.73
C ALA A 221 8.73 -18.67 -5.27
N ARG A 222 8.00 -19.61 -5.92
CA ARG A 222 6.68 -20.09 -5.43
C ARG A 222 6.78 -20.73 -4.05
N ALA A 223 7.77 -21.60 -3.82
CA ALA A 223 7.99 -22.19 -2.50
C ALA A 223 8.26 -21.14 -1.43
N LEU A 224 9.03 -20.09 -1.75
CA LEU A 224 9.24 -18.94 -0.86
C LEU A 224 7.95 -18.16 -0.57
N ALA A 225 7.06 -18.01 -1.57
CA ALA A 225 5.74 -17.40 -1.37
C ALA A 225 4.88 -18.23 -0.41
N ASP A 226 4.84 -19.56 -0.58
CA ASP A 226 4.10 -20.47 0.30
C ASP A 226 4.63 -20.41 1.75
N GLU A 227 5.96 -20.37 1.92
CA GLU A 227 6.57 -20.21 3.24
C GLU A 227 6.25 -18.86 3.86
N ALA A 228 6.28 -17.76 3.07
CA ALA A 228 5.93 -16.43 3.57
C ALA A 228 4.45 -16.36 3.96
N ALA A 229 3.56 -16.99 3.20
CA ALA A 229 2.12 -17.11 3.52
C ALA A 229 1.92 -17.89 4.83
N ALA A 230 2.60 -19.01 5.01
CA ALA A 230 2.53 -19.80 6.24
C ALA A 230 3.04 -19.00 7.46
N ARG A 231 4.14 -18.24 7.31
CA ARG A 231 4.62 -17.35 8.38
C ARG A 231 3.62 -16.24 8.70
N ALA A 232 3.02 -15.61 7.69
CA ALA A 232 2.01 -14.57 7.89
C ALA A 232 0.77 -15.13 8.64
N GLN A 233 0.29 -16.32 8.28
CA GLN A 233 -0.79 -17.01 8.99
C GLN A 233 -0.40 -17.31 10.44
N GLY A 234 0.79 -17.85 10.69
CA GLY A 234 1.28 -18.11 12.05
C GLY A 234 1.40 -16.85 12.91
N ARG A 235 1.72 -15.68 12.29
CA ARG A 235 1.68 -14.38 13.00
C ARG A 235 0.26 -14.00 13.41
N LEU A 236 -0.74 -14.23 12.54
CA LEU A 236 -2.14 -13.94 12.85
C LEU A 236 -2.68 -14.82 13.98
N GLU A 237 -2.33 -16.10 14.01
CA GLU A 237 -2.74 -17.02 15.07
C GLU A 237 -2.22 -16.62 16.47
N ALA A 238 -1.07 -15.93 16.52
CA ALA A 238 -0.50 -15.41 17.77
C ALA A 238 -1.17 -14.11 18.27
N ILE A 239 -2.03 -13.49 17.49
CA ILE A 239 -2.72 -12.24 17.83
C ILE A 239 -4.02 -12.57 18.57
N PRO A 240 -4.24 -12.07 19.82
CA PRO A 240 -5.45 -12.36 20.59
C PRO A 240 -6.64 -11.50 20.12
N ALA A 241 -6.99 -11.59 18.83
CA ALA A 241 -8.10 -10.91 18.19
C ALA A 241 -8.70 -11.81 17.11
N ASP A 242 -9.89 -11.45 16.61
CA ASP A 242 -10.43 -12.11 15.43
C ASP A 242 -9.71 -11.59 14.18
N THR A 243 -8.85 -12.39 13.59
CA THR A 243 -8.05 -12.09 12.42
C THR A 243 -8.55 -12.80 11.15
N SER A 244 -9.80 -13.28 11.14
CA SER A 244 -10.34 -14.09 10.03
C SER A 244 -10.28 -13.38 8.68
N VAL A 245 -10.63 -12.10 8.63
CA VAL A 245 -10.57 -11.28 7.40
C VAL A 245 -9.11 -11.09 6.92
N LEU A 246 -8.17 -10.92 7.85
CA LEU A 246 -6.75 -10.83 7.52
C LEU A 246 -6.21 -12.16 6.98
N ALA A 247 -6.65 -13.29 7.55
CA ALA A 247 -6.32 -14.61 7.07
C ALA A 247 -6.84 -14.85 5.64
N GLU A 248 -8.05 -14.36 5.32
CA GLU A 248 -8.61 -14.38 3.97
C GLU A 248 -7.77 -13.56 2.98
N ILE A 249 -7.30 -12.37 3.39
CA ILE A 249 -6.40 -11.53 2.58
C ILE A 249 -5.08 -12.26 2.29
N VAL A 250 -4.46 -12.89 3.30
CA VAL A 250 -3.22 -13.68 3.12
C VAL A 250 -3.45 -14.82 2.13
N ALA A 251 -4.53 -15.60 2.31
CA ALA A 251 -4.86 -16.71 1.42
C ALA A 251 -5.13 -16.25 -0.02
N GLY A 252 -5.83 -15.14 -0.18
CA GLY A 252 -6.09 -14.52 -1.49
C GLY A 252 -4.82 -14.04 -2.20
N LEU A 253 -3.80 -13.58 -1.46
CA LEU A 253 -2.51 -13.22 -2.03
C LEU A 253 -1.73 -14.47 -2.47
N ALA A 254 -1.62 -15.48 -1.60
CA ALA A 254 -0.90 -16.71 -1.88
C ALA A 254 -1.46 -17.46 -3.10
N SER A 255 -2.80 -17.46 -3.28
CA SER A 255 -3.45 -18.13 -4.41
C SER A 255 -3.16 -17.51 -5.79
N ARG A 256 -2.54 -16.34 -5.86
CA ARG A 256 -2.23 -15.66 -7.14
C ARG A 256 -1.06 -16.28 -7.91
N THR A 257 -0.26 -17.10 -7.24
CA THR A 257 0.90 -17.80 -7.84
C THR A 257 0.57 -19.24 -8.28
N ALA A 258 -0.66 -19.68 -8.00
CA ALA A 258 -1.13 -21.04 -8.29
C ALA A 258 -1.66 -21.19 -9.72
#